data_0f69980602df1f8e8f9844e13d2c574a
#
_entry.id   0f69980602df1f8e8f9844e13d2c574a
#
_cell.length_a   1.000
_cell.length_b   1.000
_cell.length_c   1.000
_cell.angle_alpha   90.00
_cell.angle_beta   90.00
_cell.angle_gamma   90.00
#
_symmetry.space_group_name_H-M   'P 1'
#
loop_
_entity.id
_entity.type
_entity.pdbx_description
1 polymer ?
#
loop_
_entity_poly.entity_id
_entity_poly.type
_entity_poly.pdbx_seq_one_letter_code
_entity_poly.pdbx_strand_id
1 'polypeptide(L)'
;MRFRTASIFVIGIVACVLVAWGLVSLVRVAPPSTTSKSQSGVVNTGDVKFGGAFTLTDHTGKRVRDTDFHGRNMLVFFGYTFCPDVCPTELQIIARAVDILGKKASNLVPVFITIDPARDTPTQLAPYVAAFHPRLVGMTGSQKEIS
;
A
#
# COMPACT_ATOMS: atom_id res chain seq x y z
N MET A 1 -38.47 -59.33 -11.87
CA MET A 1 -39.02 -57.98 -11.61
C MET A 1 -38.01 -56.99 -11.02
N ARG A 2 -36.80 -57.37 -10.59
CA ARG A 2 -35.79 -56.50 -9.91
C ARG A 2 -34.95 -55.64 -10.88
N PHE A 3 -34.84 -55.98 -12.14
CA PHE A 3 -34.05 -55.22 -13.12
C PHE A 3 -34.74 -53.96 -13.65
N ARG A 4 -36.06 -53.91 -13.67
CA ARG A 4 -36.83 -52.75 -14.18
C ARG A 4 -36.83 -51.57 -13.21
N THR A 5 -36.80 -51.84 -11.92
CA THR A 5 -36.75 -50.79 -10.87
C THR A 5 -35.40 -50.15 -10.76
N ALA A 6 -34.28 -50.89 -10.92
CA ALA A 6 -32.94 -50.36 -10.91
C ALA A 6 -32.70 -49.37 -12.12
N SER A 7 -33.23 -49.70 -13.27
CA SER A 7 -33.09 -48.87 -14.47
C SER A 7 -33.82 -47.51 -14.32
N ILE A 8 -34.98 -47.50 -13.66
CA ILE A 8 -35.73 -46.25 -13.43
C ILE A 8 -35.00 -45.34 -12.45
N PHE A 9 -34.37 -45.89 -11.41
CA PHE A 9 -33.56 -45.11 -10.45
C PHE A 9 -32.35 -44.49 -11.12
N VAL A 10 -31.63 -45.21 -11.97
CA VAL A 10 -30.45 -44.70 -12.69
C VAL A 10 -30.85 -43.56 -13.65
N ILE A 11 -31.93 -43.70 -14.38
CA ILE A 11 -32.44 -42.67 -15.28
C ILE A 11 -32.84 -41.41 -14.48
N GLY A 12 -33.51 -41.58 -13.33
CA GLY A 12 -33.86 -40.47 -12.44
C GLY A 12 -32.64 -39.68 -11.92
N ILE A 13 -31.58 -40.39 -11.51
CA ILE A 13 -30.33 -39.75 -11.04
C ILE A 13 -29.66 -39.00 -12.19
N VAL A 14 -29.57 -39.58 -13.37
CA VAL A 14 -28.97 -38.92 -14.55
C VAL A 14 -29.74 -37.66 -14.93
N ALA A 15 -31.07 -37.73 -14.92
CA ALA A 15 -31.89 -36.55 -15.19
C ALA A 15 -31.69 -35.43 -14.15
N CYS A 16 -31.65 -35.76 -12.85
CA CYS A 16 -31.34 -34.78 -11.81
C CYS A 16 -29.95 -34.13 -11.95
N VAL A 17 -28.93 -34.91 -12.31
CA VAL A 17 -27.57 -34.38 -12.54
C VAL A 17 -27.53 -33.45 -13.73
N LEU A 18 -28.22 -33.79 -14.80
CA LEU A 18 -28.29 -32.93 -16.00
C LEU A 18 -29.07 -31.63 -15.76
N VAL A 19 -30.15 -31.67 -14.98
CA VAL A 19 -30.88 -30.47 -14.56
C VAL A 19 -30.02 -29.60 -13.63
N ALA A 20 -29.33 -30.19 -12.67
CA ALA A 20 -28.44 -29.48 -11.79
C ALA A 20 -27.28 -28.82 -12.57
N TRP A 21 -26.69 -29.50 -13.54
CA TRP A 21 -25.65 -28.96 -14.41
C TRP A 21 -26.18 -27.84 -15.32
N GLY A 22 -27.39 -27.97 -15.85
CA GLY A 22 -28.06 -26.95 -16.61
C GLY A 22 -28.33 -25.68 -15.78
N LEU A 23 -28.79 -25.84 -14.53
CA LEU A 23 -29.03 -24.73 -13.61
C LEU A 23 -27.71 -24.02 -13.22
N VAL A 24 -26.63 -24.75 -12.95
CA VAL A 24 -25.31 -24.20 -12.66
C VAL A 24 -24.74 -23.46 -13.88
N SER A 25 -25.05 -23.91 -15.10
CA SER A 25 -24.62 -23.23 -16.33
C SER A 25 -25.43 -21.96 -16.62
N LEU A 26 -26.64 -21.87 -16.16
CA LEU A 26 -27.49 -20.66 -16.24
C LEU A 26 -27.09 -19.61 -15.14
N VAL A 27 -26.60 -20.08 -14.00
CA VAL A 27 -25.99 -19.22 -12.94
C VAL A 27 -24.50 -19.05 -13.17
N ARG A 28 -24.03 -19.00 -14.39
CA ARG A 28 -22.74 -18.37 -14.65
C ARG A 28 -22.93 -16.89 -14.36
N VAL A 29 -22.71 -16.54 -13.10
CA VAL A 29 -22.37 -15.17 -12.73
C VAL A 29 -21.26 -14.78 -13.68
N ALA A 30 -21.56 -13.94 -14.65
CA ALA A 30 -20.55 -13.31 -15.47
C ALA A 30 -19.54 -12.74 -14.48
N PRO A 31 -18.23 -13.04 -14.62
CA PRO A 31 -17.24 -12.37 -13.78
C PRO A 31 -17.52 -10.89 -13.92
N PRO A 32 -17.54 -10.13 -12.80
CA PRO A 32 -17.71 -8.70 -12.91
C PRO A 32 -16.65 -8.24 -13.88
N SER A 33 -17.09 -7.75 -15.04
CA SER A 33 -16.24 -7.06 -15.99
C SER A 33 -15.84 -5.79 -15.29
N THR A 34 -14.86 -5.89 -14.39
CA THR A 34 -14.04 -4.77 -14.00
C THR A 34 -13.23 -4.39 -15.23
N THR A 35 -13.93 -3.84 -16.23
CA THR A 35 -13.31 -2.86 -17.09
C THR A 35 -13.09 -1.66 -16.17
N SER A 36 -12.10 -1.81 -15.28
CA SER A 36 -11.39 -0.67 -14.75
C SER A 36 -10.75 -0.04 -15.98
N LYS A 37 -11.51 0.81 -16.68
CA LYS A 37 -10.92 1.94 -17.36
C LYS A 37 -10.06 2.56 -16.25
N SER A 38 -8.76 2.26 -16.30
CA SER A 38 -7.76 3.13 -15.77
C SER A 38 -8.01 4.48 -16.45
N GLN A 39 -8.97 5.21 -15.93
CA GLN A 39 -8.93 6.64 -16.03
C GLN A 39 -7.64 6.97 -15.28
N SER A 40 -6.56 7.07 -16.07
CA SER A 40 -5.52 8.02 -15.78
C SER A 40 -6.26 9.36 -15.68
N GLY A 41 -6.95 9.53 -14.56
CA GLY A 41 -7.37 10.83 -14.11
C GLY A 41 -6.05 11.55 -13.86
N VAL A 42 -5.58 12.24 -14.87
CA VAL A 42 -4.78 13.43 -14.67
C VAL A 42 -5.71 14.27 -13.78
N VAL A 43 -5.55 14.12 -12.48
CA VAL A 43 -6.06 15.08 -11.52
C VAL A 43 -5.28 16.33 -11.91
N ASN A 44 -5.95 17.17 -12.69
CA ASN A 44 -5.45 18.50 -13.02
C ASN A 44 -5.53 19.26 -11.70
N THR A 45 -4.53 19.05 -10.84
CA THR A 45 -4.40 19.63 -9.50
C THR A 45 -4.08 21.12 -9.63
N GLY A 46 -4.60 21.80 -10.65
CA GLY A 46 -4.39 23.22 -10.84
C GLY A 46 -2.93 23.59 -10.52
N ASP A 47 -2.59 24.80 -10.45
CA ASP A 47 -1.24 25.33 -10.23
C ASP A 47 -0.63 25.05 -8.84
N VAL A 48 -1.01 23.93 -8.18
CA VAL A 48 -0.45 23.49 -6.89
C VAL A 48 0.86 22.79 -7.16
N LYS A 49 1.95 23.49 -6.92
CA LYS A 49 3.31 22.92 -6.94
C LYS A 49 3.49 22.01 -5.73
N PHE A 50 3.40 20.71 -5.95
CA PHE A 50 3.76 19.73 -4.92
C PHE A 50 5.27 19.53 -4.90
N GLY A 51 5.86 19.60 -3.70
CA GLY A 51 7.28 19.48 -3.51
C GLY A 51 8.04 20.80 -3.71
N GLY A 52 9.32 20.75 -3.50
CA GLY A 52 10.23 21.90 -3.59
C GLY A 52 11.54 21.59 -2.89
N ALA A 53 12.45 22.55 -2.92
CA ALA A 53 13.70 22.44 -2.18
C ALA A 53 13.41 22.41 -0.67
N PHE A 54 14.03 21.47 0.03
CA PHE A 54 13.96 21.37 1.47
C PHE A 54 15.34 21.15 2.10
N THR A 55 15.47 21.48 3.36
CA THR A 55 16.64 21.13 4.17
C THR A 55 16.12 20.72 5.55
N LEU A 56 16.26 19.43 5.87
CA LEU A 56 15.78 18.83 7.11
C LEU A 56 16.94 18.14 7.85
N THR A 57 16.64 17.61 9.04
CA THR A 57 17.58 16.78 9.81
C THR A 57 17.05 15.36 9.82
N ASP A 58 17.86 14.38 9.45
CA ASP A 58 17.47 12.98 9.50
C ASP A 58 17.53 12.42 10.93
N HIS A 59 17.03 11.20 11.12
CA HIS A 59 17.00 10.51 12.41
C HIS A 59 18.41 10.17 12.96
N THR A 60 19.47 10.33 12.15
CA THR A 60 20.86 10.19 12.61
C THR A 60 21.46 11.52 13.07
N GLY A 61 20.71 12.63 12.94
CA GLY A 61 21.17 13.97 13.25
C GLY A 61 21.88 14.69 12.10
N LYS A 62 21.95 14.06 10.92
CA LYS A 62 22.61 14.65 9.74
C LYS A 62 21.64 15.60 9.03
N ARG A 63 22.17 16.77 8.59
CA ARG A 63 21.41 17.67 7.70
C ARG A 63 21.35 17.07 6.30
N VAL A 64 20.14 16.98 5.76
CA VAL A 64 19.83 16.42 4.43
C VAL A 64 19.01 17.42 3.62
N ARG A 65 19.24 17.41 2.31
CA ARG A 65 18.57 18.28 1.34
C ARG A 65 17.84 17.43 0.30
N ASP A 66 16.90 18.02 -0.38
CA ASP A 66 16.26 17.43 -1.57
C ASP A 66 17.29 16.93 -2.59
N THR A 67 18.37 17.68 -2.80
CA THR A 67 19.46 17.33 -3.72
C THR A 67 20.19 16.03 -3.38
N ASP A 68 20.19 15.61 -2.11
CA ASP A 68 20.81 14.35 -1.67
C ASP A 68 20.03 13.11 -2.16
N PHE A 69 18.82 13.33 -2.67
CA PHE A 69 17.94 12.29 -3.21
C PHE A 69 17.80 12.33 -4.73
N HIS A 70 18.54 13.21 -5.41
CA HIS A 70 18.50 13.29 -6.87
C HIS A 70 18.84 11.93 -7.51
N GLY A 71 18.09 11.57 -8.55
CA GLY A 71 18.20 10.27 -9.22
C GLY A 71 17.57 9.11 -8.45
N ARG A 72 16.91 9.35 -7.31
CA ARG A 72 16.20 8.35 -6.51
C ARG A 72 14.72 8.74 -6.38
N ASN A 73 13.87 7.76 -6.21
CA ASN A 73 12.45 7.99 -5.94
C ASN A 73 12.24 8.07 -4.43
N MET A 74 11.66 9.15 -3.95
CA MET A 74 11.26 9.28 -2.55
C MET A 74 9.79 8.87 -2.40
N LEU A 75 9.51 7.94 -1.49
CA LEU A 75 8.17 7.63 -1.02
C LEU A 75 7.99 8.34 0.32
N VAL A 76 7.34 9.50 0.28
CA VAL A 76 7.21 10.37 1.44
C VAL A 76 5.88 10.12 2.14
N PHE A 77 5.94 9.93 3.46
CA PHE A 77 4.80 9.87 4.36
C PHE A 77 4.95 10.92 5.45
N PHE A 78 3.93 11.74 5.63
CA PHE A 78 3.87 12.74 6.68
C PHE A 78 3.09 12.21 7.88
N GLY A 79 3.63 12.36 9.09
CA GLY A 79 3.01 11.86 10.30
C GLY A 79 3.69 12.38 11.55
N TYR A 80 3.44 11.76 12.70
CA TYR A 80 4.09 12.05 13.97
C TYR A 80 4.17 10.79 14.84
N THR A 81 5.19 10.68 15.70
CA THR A 81 5.47 9.45 16.45
C THR A 81 4.41 9.10 17.50
N PHE A 82 3.69 10.09 18.02
CA PHE A 82 2.63 9.91 19.00
C PHE A 82 1.25 9.60 18.39
N CYS A 83 1.19 9.38 17.07
CA CYS A 83 -0.04 8.96 16.41
C CYS A 83 -0.41 7.53 16.84
N PRO A 84 -1.61 7.31 17.44
CA PRO A 84 -1.91 6.01 18.04
C PRO A 84 -2.32 4.92 17.06
N ASP A 85 -2.68 5.25 15.82
CA ASP A 85 -3.31 4.30 14.90
C ASP A 85 -2.83 4.43 13.46
N VAL A 86 -3.22 5.49 12.76
CA VAL A 86 -3.03 5.62 11.31
C VAL A 86 -1.55 5.59 10.93
N CYS A 87 -0.68 6.35 11.61
CA CYS A 87 0.73 6.44 11.23
C CYS A 87 1.47 5.10 11.33
N PRO A 88 1.38 4.33 12.44
CA PRO A 88 2.03 3.03 12.49
C PRO A 88 1.44 2.02 11.48
N THR A 89 0.14 2.06 11.22
CA THR A 89 -0.50 1.20 10.22
C THR A 89 0.03 1.47 8.82
N GLU A 90 0.08 2.73 8.40
CA GLU A 90 0.59 3.11 7.09
C GLU A 90 2.09 2.82 6.92
N LEU A 91 2.89 3.03 7.97
CA LEU A 91 4.32 2.69 7.93
C LEU A 91 4.57 1.20 7.80
N GLN A 92 3.72 0.33 8.40
CA GLN A 92 3.78 -1.12 8.19
C GLN A 92 3.45 -1.50 6.74
N ILE A 93 2.47 -0.84 6.12
CA ILE A 93 2.11 -1.06 4.72
C ILE A 93 3.27 -0.65 3.82
N ILE A 94 3.88 0.52 4.06
CA ILE A 94 5.05 1.00 3.31
C ILE A 94 6.22 0.03 3.46
N ALA A 95 6.54 -0.40 4.68
CA ALA A 95 7.61 -1.35 4.97
C ALA A 95 7.39 -2.66 4.18
N ARG A 96 6.20 -3.23 4.28
CA ARG A 96 5.83 -4.45 3.55
C ARG A 96 5.91 -4.29 2.03
N ALA A 97 5.49 -3.14 1.51
CA ALA A 97 5.58 -2.86 0.07
C ALA A 97 7.05 -2.82 -0.39
N VAL A 98 7.95 -2.21 0.40
CA VAL A 98 9.40 -2.17 0.12
C VAL A 98 9.99 -3.58 0.13
N ASP A 99 9.60 -4.43 1.08
CA ASP A 99 10.03 -5.84 1.16
C ASP A 99 9.56 -6.65 -0.05
N ILE A 100 8.30 -6.52 -0.44
CA ILE A 100 7.72 -7.23 -1.61
C ILE A 100 8.43 -6.82 -2.90
N LEU A 101 8.74 -5.54 -3.06
CA LEU A 101 9.45 -5.02 -4.22
C LEU A 101 10.91 -5.49 -4.26
N GLY A 102 11.54 -5.73 -3.12
CA GLY A 102 12.90 -6.24 -2.99
C GLY A 102 13.89 -5.44 -3.85
N LYS A 103 14.59 -6.11 -4.76
CA LYS A 103 15.56 -5.45 -5.65
C LYS A 103 14.97 -4.38 -6.57
N LYS A 104 13.69 -4.46 -6.90
CA LYS A 104 12.99 -3.44 -7.71
C LYS A 104 12.86 -2.12 -6.97
N ALA A 105 12.88 -2.14 -5.63
CA ALA A 105 12.88 -0.95 -4.79
C ALA A 105 14.29 -0.41 -4.50
N SER A 106 15.35 -0.86 -5.17
CA SER A 106 16.73 -0.40 -4.89
C SER A 106 16.88 1.11 -5.01
N ASN A 107 16.19 1.73 -5.96
CA ASN A 107 16.19 3.17 -6.18
C ASN A 107 15.08 3.93 -5.41
N LEU A 108 14.32 3.24 -4.55
CA LEU A 108 13.27 3.84 -3.73
C LEU A 108 13.80 4.12 -2.33
N VAL A 109 13.54 5.33 -1.83
CA VAL A 109 13.84 5.76 -0.45
C VAL A 109 12.52 6.00 0.27
N PRO A 110 12.08 5.13 1.18
CA PRO A 110 10.96 5.43 2.05
C PRO A 110 11.38 6.47 3.08
N VAL A 111 10.57 7.52 3.20
CA VAL A 111 10.85 8.68 4.05
C VAL A 111 9.64 9.00 4.91
N PHE A 112 9.85 9.11 6.19
CA PHE A 112 8.90 9.63 7.16
C PHE A 112 9.29 11.05 7.54
N ILE A 113 8.44 12.03 7.29
CA ILE A 113 8.66 13.42 7.70
C ILE A 113 7.67 13.75 8.81
N THR A 114 8.20 14.15 9.97
CA THR A 114 7.31 14.54 11.07
C THR A 114 6.63 15.87 10.80
N ILE A 115 5.38 15.98 11.23
CA ILE A 115 4.62 17.23 11.30
C ILE A 115 4.60 17.80 12.71
N ASP A 116 5.29 17.17 13.66
CA ASP A 116 5.39 17.57 15.06
C ASP A 116 6.85 17.63 15.52
N PRO A 117 7.65 18.53 14.95
CA PRO A 117 9.10 18.60 15.22
C PRO A 117 9.44 18.95 16.64
N ALA A 118 8.51 19.50 17.42
CA ALA A 118 8.73 19.83 18.82
C ALA A 118 8.90 18.56 19.67
N ARG A 119 8.21 17.49 19.38
CA ARG A 119 8.29 16.20 20.08
C ARG A 119 9.19 15.21 19.34
N ASP A 120 9.15 15.21 18.04
CA ASP A 120 9.82 14.24 17.18
C ASP A 120 11.25 14.71 16.84
N THR A 121 12.11 14.68 17.83
CA THR A 121 13.56 14.93 17.67
C THR A 121 14.23 13.79 16.92
N PRO A 122 15.45 13.96 16.37
CA PRO A 122 16.19 12.86 15.76
C PRO A 122 16.32 11.64 16.69
N THR A 123 16.54 11.86 17.97
CA THR A 123 16.65 10.80 18.99
C THR A 123 15.34 10.01 19.17
N GLN A 124 14.20 10.67 19.03
CA GLN A 124 12.88 10.01 19.07
C GLN A 124 12.58 9.29 17.77
N LEU A 125 12.94 9.88 16.64
CA LEU A 125 12.71 9.28 15.32
C LEU A 125 13.54 8.02 15.09
N ALA A 126 14.78 7.96 15.56
CA ALA A 126 15.68 6.85 15.31
C ALA A 126 15.09 5.48 15.70
N PRO A 127 14.67 5.23 16.94
CA PRO A 127 14.03 3.98 17.31
C PRO A 127 12.68 3.77 16.64
N TYR A 128 11.92 4.84 16.41
CA TYR A 128 10.61 4.76 15.77
C TYR A 128 10.71 4.23 14.35
N VAL A 129 11.50 4.83 13.48
CA VAL A 129 11.64 4.37 12.09
C VAL A 129 12.30 3.00 11.98
N ALA A 130 13.26 2.69 12.85
CA ALA A 130 13.92 1.39 12.89
C ALA A 130 12.95 0.24 13.22
N ALA A 131 11.89 0.51 13.98
CA ALA A 131 10.87 -0.48 14.31
C ALA A 131 10.05 -0.95 13.09
N PHE A 132 9.99 -0.16 12.02
CA PHE A 132 9.24 -0.50 10.82
C PHE A 132 10.11 -1.11 9.72
N HIS A 133 11.19 -0.44 9.34
CA HIS A 133 12.04 -0.94 8.26
C HIS A 133 13.43 -0.28 8.28
N PRO A 134 14.53 -1.03 8.08
CA PRO A 134 15.91 -0.51 8.16
C PRO A 134 16.24 0.54 7.08
N ARG A 135 15.46 0.61 6.00
CA ARG A 135 15.64 1.62 4.94
C ARG A 135 14.76 2.85 5.12
N LEU A 136 13.90 2.87 6.14
CA LEU A 136 13.04 4.02 6.40
C LEU A 136 13.85 5.16 7.00
N VAL A 137 13.83 6.31 6.34
CA VAL A 137 14.53 7.51 6.79
C VAL A 137 13.53 8.42 7.50
N GLY A 138 13.72 8.66 8.80
CA GLY A 138 12.95 9.65 9.54
C GLY A 138 13.58 11.03 9.39
N MET A 139 12.75 12.05 9.20
CA MET A 139 13.20 13.43 9.06
C MET A 139 12.41 14.36 9.96
N THR A 140 13.12 15.32 10.54
CA THR A 140 12.56 16.40 11.36
C THR A 140 13.27 17.72 11.02
N GLY A 141 12.86 18.80 11.62
CA GLY A 141 13.46 20.11 11.43
C GLY A 141 12.96 21.12 12.46
N SER A 142 13.21 22.37 12.23
CA SER A 142 12.53 23.44 12.95
C SER A 142 11.06 23.55 12.50
N GLN A 143 10.22 24.17 13.31
CA GLN A 143 8.82 24.42 12.94
C GLN A 143 8.70 25.14 11.59
N LYS A 144 9.62 26.07 11.29
CA LYS A 144 9.64 26.81 10.03
C LYS A 144 10.04 25.93 8.83
N GLU A 145 10.86 24.90 9.05
CA GLU A 145 11.28 23.99 7.96
C GLU A 145 10.21 22.95 7.63
N ILE A 146 9.32 22.67 8.58
CA ILE A 146 8.23 21.69 8.43
C ILE A 146 6.94 22.35 7.89
N SER A 147 6.75 23.65 8.09
CA SER A 147 5.57 24.42 7.63
C SER A 147 5.67 24.81 6.17
#